data_3efa1d5c5f3d95473428450c3cac4d5b
#
_entry.id   3efa1d5c5f3d95473428450c3cac4d5b
#
_cell.length_a   1.000
_cell.length_b   1.000
_cell.length_c   1.000
_cell.angle_alpha   90.00
_cell.angle_beta   90.00
_cell.angle_gamma   90.00
#
_symmetry.space_group_name_H-M   'P 1'
#
loop_
_entity.id
_entity.type
_entity.pdbx_description
1 polymer ?
#
loop_
_entity_poly.entity_id
_entity_poly.type
_entity_poly.pdbx_seq_one_letter_code
_entity_poly.pdbx_strand_id
1 'polypeptide(L)'
;MRKCCPNCFGDSHLDAVIFQIAQTHGECSFCKSNNLPLVEPVQLREYFELLTGIYTVANEGATLGEWFKSDWGMFSSLDLANTKDLLADVFQDGNIPRTTFTPSSKCFSQNLDNWKNLRKELMEENRFFPKETISFDRITYLVSQLIYKGPLPKEWYRARIQESEEPYPLDKMGPPPKDKATHGRANPVGIPYLYVASNILTSVTEIRPHTGEFVTVAEFKIVDDVKLADLRSPRSLITPFICTDAEEIAALRGDIEFLVRLGEELTRPVLPRSAAVDYIPSQYLCELIKKGGFDGVIYRSSVGDEINLALFYPTKAEGVRFMPYKVQHVSVDAKPVGE
;
A
#
# COMPACT_ATOMS: atom_id res chain seq x y z
N MET A 1 19.19 6.55 -31.98
CA MET A 1 18.01 5.79 -31.51
C MET A 1 17.45 6.46 -30.25
N ARG A 2 16.14 6.41 -30.03
CA ARG A 2 15.54 6.90 -28.76
C ARG A 2 15.99 6.01 -27.60
N LYS A 3 16.22 6.62 -26.43
CA LYS A 3 16.62 5.90 -25.21
C LYS A 3 15.65 6.18 -24.07
N CYS A 4 15.37 5.17 -23.26
CA CYS A 4 14.52 5.26 -22.07
C CYS A 4 15.32 5.13 -20.78
N CYS A 5 14.76 5.60 -19.67
CA CYS A 5 15.36 5.57 -18.34
C CYS A 5 14.42 4.86 -17.34
N PRO A 6 14.87 4.52 -16.12
CA PRO A 6 14.05 3.90 -15.09
C PRO A 6 12.72 4.63 -14.84
N ASN A 7 12.75 5.97 -14.75
CA ASN A 7 11.55 6.76 -14.46
C ASN A 7 10.41 6.58 -15.46
N CYS A 8 10.69 6.11 -16.70
CA CYS A 8 9.64 5.82 -17.66
C CYS A 8 8.70 4.73 -17.20
N PHE A 9 9.22 3.75 -16.49
CA PHE A 9 8.49 2.52 -16.14
C PHE A 9 7.84 2.61 -14.75
N GLY A 10 8.54 3.18 -13.76
CA GLY A 10 8.07 3.22 -12.37
C GLY A 10 8.01 1.85 -11.72
N ASP A 11 8.86 0.92 -12.15
CA ASP A 11 8.93 -0.46 -11.67
C ASP A 11 10.31 -0.76 -11.09
N SER A 12 10.36 -1.25 -9.85
CA SER A 12 11.61 -1.43 -9.11
C SER A 12 12.54 -2.50 -9.69
N HIS A 13 12.00 -3.51 -10.37
CA HIS A 13 12.82 -4.54 -11.00
C HIS A 13 13.45 -4.00 -12.29
N LEU A 14 12.65 -3.36 -13.13
CA LEU A 14 13.15 -2.70 -14.35
C LEU A 14 14.16 -1.61 -14.02
N ASP A 15 13.99 -0.88 -12.92
CA ASP A 15 14.98 0.07 -12.44
C ASP A 15 16.33 -0.62 -12.23
N ALA A 16 16.35 -1.72 -11.48
CA ALA A 16 17.59 -2.48 -11.21
C ALA A 16 18.22 -3.03 -12.50
N VAL A 17 17.39 -3.57 -13.40
CA VAL A 17 17.85 -4.06 -14.72
C VAL A 17 18.48 -2.93 -15.52
N ILE A 18 17.82 -1.79 -15.65
CA ILE A 18 18.32 -0.64 -16.41
C ILE A 18 19.62 -0.12 -15.81
N PHE A 19 19.72 0.01 -14.47
CA PHE A 19 20.97 0.40 -13.80
C PHE A 19 22.13 -0.57 -14.11
N GLN A 20 21.83 -1.87 -14.26
CA GLN A 20 22.83 -2.89 -14.53
C GLN A 20 23.33 -2.87 -15.97
N ILE A 21 22.43 -2.68 -16.96
CA ILE A 21 22.77 -2.83 -18.38
C ILE A 21 23.09 -1.49 -19.07
N ALA A 22 22.77 -0.35 -18.46
CA ALA A 22 22.97 0.97 -19.06
C ALA A 22 24.47 1.28 -19.22
N GLN A 23 24.83 1.71 -20.42
CA GLN A 23 26.20 2.15 -20.76
C GLN A 23 26.33 3.67 -20.84
N THR A 24 25.23 4.39 -20.82
CA THR A 24 25.21 5.85 -21.00
C THR A 24 24.25 6.50 -20.02
N HIS A 25 24.53 7.76 -19.66
CA HIS A 25 23.65 8.60 -18.87
C HIS A 25 23.29 9.85 -19.68
N GLY A 26 22.12 10.43 -19.46
CA GLY A 26 21.68 11.63 -20.14
C GLY A 26 20.21 11.96 -20.00
N GLU A 27 19.68 12.71 -20.95
CA GLU A 27 18.27 13.06 -21.04
C GLU A 27 17.46 11.92 -21.69
N CYS A 28 16.39 11.49 -21.03
CA CYS A 28 15.49 10.47 -21.52
C CYS A 28 14.66 10.98 -22.72
N SER A 29 14.58 10.19 -23.80
CA SER A 29 13.82 10.55 -24.98
C SER A 29 12.30 10.65 -24.75
N PHE A 30 11.77 9.96 -23.74
CA PHE A 30 10.32 9.84 -23.47
C PHE A 30 9.85 10.72 -22.30
N CYS A 31 10.36 10.55 -21.10
CA CYS A 31 9.92 11.30 -19.91
C CYS A 31 10.72 12.60 -19.66
N LYS A 32 11.76 12.88 -20.45
CA LYS A 32 12.61 14.07 -20.34
C LYS A 32 13.39 14.21 -19.02
N SER A 33 13.41 13.17 -18.19
CA SER A 33 14.26 13.15 -17.01
C SER A 33 15.75 13.20 -17.40
N ASN A 34 16.53 13.94 -16.63
CA ASN A 34 17.94 14.18 -16.92
C ASN A 34 18.87 13.40 -15.98
N ASN A 35 20.10 13.15 -16.45
CA ASN A 35 21.19 12.55 -15.67
C ASN A 35 20.85 11.15 -15.12
N LEU A 36 20.10 10.36 -15.87
CA LEU A 36 19.72 8.98 -15.53
C LEU A 36 20.39 7.97 -16.48
N PRO A 37 20.55 6.70 -16.03
CA PRO A 37 21.01 5.63 -16.87
C PRO A 37 20.02 5.41 -18.03
N LEU A 38 20.54 5.24 -19.24
CA LEU A 38 19.76 5.13 -20.46
C LEU A 38 20.05 3.82 -21.18
N VAL A 39 18.95 3.18 -21.64
CA VAL A 39 18.99 1.95 -22.45
C VAL A 39 18.16 2.12 -23.71
N GLU A 40 18.43 1.31 -24.73
CA GLU A 40 17.53 1.19 -25.88
C GLU A 40 16.29 0.40 -25.47
N PRO A 41 15.06 0.86 -25.75
CA PRO A 41 13.83 0.18 -25.33
C PRO A 41 13.77 -1.31 -25.69
N VAL A 42 14.29 -1.67 -26.86
CA VAL A 42 14.31 -3.06 -27.36
C VAL A 42 15.08 -4.03 -26.42
N GLN A 43 16.02 -3.53 -25.62
CA GLN A 43 16.74 -4.36 -24.65
C GLN A 43 15.86 -4.91 -23.53
N LEU A 44 14.67 -4.31 -23.35
CA LEU A 44 13.68 -4.74 -22.34
C LEU A 44 12.57 -5.63 -22.95
N ARG A 45 12.67 -5.96 -24.24
CA ARG A 45 11.63 -6.66 -25.00
C ARG A 45 11.18 -7.98 -24.35
N GLU A 46 12.09 -8.81 -23.92
CA GLU A 46 11.79 -10.12 -23.34
C GLU A 46 10.90 -10.01 -22.08
N TYR A 47 11.14 -9.01 -21.23
CA TYR A 47 10.32 -8.73 -20.06
C TYR A 47 8.89 -8.37 -20.44
N PHE A 48 8.73 -7.50 -21.45
CA PHE A 48 7.41 -7.06 -21.90
C PHE A 48 6.66 -8.12 -22.72
N GLU A 49 7.35 -8.96 -23.48
CA GLU A 49 6.73 -10.10 -24.18
C GLU A 49 6.13 -11.09 -23.16
N LEU A 50 6.88 -11.42 -22.10
CA LEU A 50 6.38 -12.28 -21.04
C LEU A 50 5.15 -11.69 -20.34
N LEU A 51 5.20 -10.40 -19.98
CA LEU A 51 4.07 -9.69 -19.38
C LEU A 51 2.87 -9.62 -20.32
N THR A 52 3.09 -9.38 -21.61
CA THR A 52 2.01 -9.34 -22.61
C THR A 52 1.30 -10.68 -22.74
N GLY A 53 1.98 -11.78 -22.47
CA GLY A 53 1.44 -13.15 -22.55
C GLY A 53 0.22 -13.42 -21.67
N ILE A 54 -0.06 -12.58 -20.68
CA ILE A 54 -1.27 -12.70 -19.85
C ILE A 54 -2.49 -11.94 -20.41
N TYR A 55 -2.33 -11.22 -21.51
CA TYR A 55 -3.40 -10.48 -22.17
C TYR A 55 -3.68 -11.07 -23.55
N THR A 56 -4.94 -11.12 -23.93
CA THR A 56 -5.40 -11.62 -25.23
C THR A 56 -5.99 -10.48 -26.06
N VAL A 57 -5.74 -10.49 -27.36
CA VAL A 57 -6.32 -9.51 -28.29
C VAL A 57 -7.85 -9.61 -28.25
N ALA A 58 -8.52 -8.49 -28.13
CA ALA A 58 -9.96 -8.39 -28.05
C ALA A 58 -10.47 -7.15 -28.81
N ASN A 59 -11.72 -7.23 -29.31
CA ASN A 59 -12.37 -6.07 -29.92
C ASN A 59 -12.79 -5.01 -28.89
N GLU A 60 -13.13 -5.47 -27.69
CA GLU A 60 -13.44 -4.63 -26.53
C GLU A 60 -12.36 -4.81 -25.47
N GLY A 61 -11.87 -3.71 -24.90
CA GLY A 61 -10.81 -3.74 -23.91
C GLY A 61 -10.01 -2.44 -23.90
N ALA A 62 -8.76 -2.52 -23.44
CA ALA A 62 -7.83 -1.41 -23.39
C ALA A 62 -6.50 -1.75 -24.06
N THR A 63 -5.69 -0.75 -24.35
CA THR A 63 -4.33 -0.95 -24.85
C THR A 63 -3.41 -1.52 -23.76
N LEU A 64 -2.30 -2.15 -24.16
CA LEU A 64 -1.31 -2.68 -23.19
C LEU A 64 -0.82 -1.59 -22.23
N GLY A 65 -0.57 -0.36 -22.71
CA GLY A 65 -0.13 0.73 -21.85
C GLY A 65 -1.15 1.09 -20.77
N GLU A 66 -2.44 1.04 -21.10
CA GLU A 66 -3.53 1.27 -20.13
C GLU A 66 -3.63 0.10 -19.12
N TRP A 67 -3.51 -1.15 -19.58
CA TRP A 67 -3.48 -2.32 -18.68
C TRP A 67 -2.27 -2.31 -17.77
N PHE A 68 -1.07 -2.06 -18.28
CA PHE A 68 0.14 -2.04 -17.46
C PHE A 68 0.08 -0.92 -16.40
N LYS A 69 -0.53 0.21 -16.74
CA LYS A 69 -0.79 1.28 -15.78
C LYS A 69 -1.83 0.89 -14.74
N SER A 70 -2.96 0.31 -15.16
CA SER A 70 -4.05 -0.09 -14.28
C SER A 70 -3.68 -1.25 -13.35
N ASP A 71 -3.02 -2.27 -13.88
CA ASP A 71 -2.72 -3.49 -13.14
C ASP A 71 -1.45 -3.39 -12.27
N TRP A 72 -0.42 -2.67 -12.77
CA TRP A 72 0.93 -2.67 -12.17
C TRP A 72 1.43 -1.27 -11.76
N GLY A 73 0.63 -0.23 -11.97
CA GLY A 73 1.02 1.15 -11.65
C GLY A 73 2.12 1.74 -12.53
N MET A 74 2.42 1.11 -13.66
CA MET A 74 3.52 1.52 -14.55
C MET A 74 3.21 2.82 -15.33
N PHE A 75 4.24 3.42 -15.91
CA PHE A 75 4.16 4.60 -16.81
C PHE A 75 3.51 5.84 -16.18
N SER A 76 3.57 5.99 -14.87
CA SER A 76 2.97 7.14 -14.18
C SER A 76 3.59 8.49 -14.57
N SER A 77 4.84 8.49 -15.04
CA SER A 77 5.58 9.66 -15.53
C SER A 77 5.37 9.96 -17.02
N LEU A 78 4.60 9.13 -17.72
CA LEU A 78 4.34 9.26 -19.16
C LEU A 78 2.86 9.53 -19.43
N ASP A 79 2.61 10.34 -20.45
CA ASP A 79 1.29 10.41 -21.06
C ASP A 79 1.02 9.19 -21.96
N LEU A 80 -0.20 9.05 -22.44
CA LEU A 80 -0.60 7.91 -23.27
C LEU A 80 0.16 7.85 -24.60
N ALA A 81 0.49 8.98 -25.20
CA ALA A 81 1.19 9.03 -26.48
C ALA A 81 2.64 8.55 -26.32
N ASN A 82 3.35 9.10 -25.33
CA ASN A 82 4.72 8.68 -25.02
C ASN A 82 4.78 7.22 -24.55
N THR A 83 3.76 6.72 -23.84
CA THR A 83 3.66 5.30 -23.46
C THR A 83 3.53 4.41 -24.69
N LYS A 84 2.66 4.75 -25.63
CA LYS A 84 2.51 4.01 -26.90
C LYS A 84 3.79 4.01 -27.72
N ASP A 85 4.46 5.14 -27.80
CA ASP A 85 5.72 5.29 -28.51
C ASP A 85 6.86 4.48 -27.90
N LEU A 86 6.94 4.47 -26.54
CA LEU A 86 7.91 3.65 -25.82
C LEU A 86 7.66 2.16 -26.06
N LEU A 87 6.41 1.69 -25.94
CA LEU A 87 6.07 0.29 -26.19
C LEU A 87 6.28 -0.10 -27.66
N ALA A 88 6.03 0.80 -28.64
CA ALA A 88 6.36 0.55 -30.02
C ALA A 88 7.86 0.30 -30.24
N ASP A 89 8.72 1.06 -29.55
CA ASP A 89 10.16 0.86 -29.60
C ASP A 89 10.62 -0.40 -28.83
N VAL A 90 9.95 -0.76 -27.73
CA VAL A 90 10.22 -2.02 -26.99
C VAL A 90 9.95 -3.22 -27.89
N PHE A 91 8.76 -3.29 -28.50
CA PHE A 91 8.35 -4.42 -29.32
C PHE A 91 8.91 -4.36 -30.76
N GLN A 92 9.41 -3.20 -31.18
CA GLN A 92 9.74 -2.89 -32.58
C GLN A 92 8.54 -3.13 -33.50
N ASP A 93 7.34 -2.83 -33.03
CA ASP A 93 6.07 -2.93 -33.74
C ASP A 93 5.14 -1.80 -33.32
N GLY A 94 4.76 -0.94 -34.24
CA GLY A 94 3.86 0.19 -33.98
C GLY A 94 2.38 -0.21 -33.81
N ASN A 95 2.00 -1.44 -34.16
CA ASN A 95 0.60 -1.90 -34.03
C ASN A 95 0.28 -2.42 -32.64
N ILE A 96 1.19 -3.16 -32.01
CA ILE A 96 0.99 -3.76 -30.69
C ILE A 96 0.47 -2.74 -29.67
N PRO A 97 1.07 -1.55 -29.48
CA PRO A 97 0.59 -0.58 -28.51
C PRO A 97 -0.75 0.08 -28.84
N ARG A 98 -1.26 -0.13 -30.07
CA ARG A 98 -2.55 0.41 -30.54
C ARG A 98 -3.65 -0.63 -30.57
N THR A 99 -3.29 -1.89 -30.47
CA THR A 99 -4.22 -3.03 -30.40
C THR A 99 -4.88 -3.05 -29.02
N THR A 100 -6.16 -3.43 -28.98
CA THR A 100 -6.90 -3.63 -27.73
C THR A 100 -6.76 -5.05 -27.24
N PHE A 101 -6.66 -5.18 -25.92
CA PHE A 101 -6.47 -6.44 -25.21
C PHE A 101 -7.44 -6.56 -24.04
N THR A 102 -7.63 -7.78 -23.58
CA THR A 102 -8.30 -8.11 -22.31
C THR A 102 -7.45 -9.10 -21.54
N PRO A 103 -7.42 -9.05 -20.19
CA PRO A 103 -6.74 -10.05 -19.40
C PRO A 103 -7.29 -11.44 -19.65
N SER A 104 -6.42 -12.44 -19.73
CA SER A 104 -6.83 -13.83 -19.92
C SER A 104 -7.64 -14.33 -18.71
N SER A 105 -8.46 -15.38 -18.90
CA SER A 105 -9.22 -15.99 -17.81
C SER A 105 -8.34 -16.55 -16.68
N LYS A 106 -7.07 -16.81 -16.93
CA LYS A 106 -6.08 -17.23 -15.92
C LYS A 106 -5.72 -16.13 -14.91
N CYS A 107 -6.03 -14.87 -15.21
CA CYS A 107 -5.74 -13.72 -14.35
C CYS A 107 -6.72 -13.53 -13.19
N PHE A 108 -7.65 -14.44 -12.98
CA PHE A 108 -8.59 -14.39 -11.86
C PHE A 108 -8.07 -15.24 -10.69
N SER A 109 -7.94 -14.61 -9.52
CA SER A 109 -7.59 -15.30 -8.28
C SER A 109 -8.82 -15.63 -7.46
N GLN A 110 -8.90 -16.85 -6.95
CA GLN A 110 -9.91 -17.24 -5.96
C GLN A 110 -9.69 -16.56 -4.59
N ASN A 111 -8.50 -16.00 -4.36
CA ASN A 111 -8.16 -15.40 -3.06
C ASN A 111 -9.07 -14.21 -2.71
N LEU A 112 -9.53 -13.44 -3.68
CA LEU A 112 -10.46 -12.34 -3.43
C LEU A 112 -11.83 -12.84 -2.96
N ASP A 113 -12.36 -13.89 -3.58
CA ASP A 113 -13.65 -14.47 -3.18
C ASP A 113 -13.53 -15.25 -1.88
N ASN A 114 -12.46 -15.99 -1.69
CA ASN A 114 -12.12 -16.62 -0.40
C ASN A 114 -12.04 -15.58 0.71
N TRP A 115 -11.43 -14.40 0.44
CA TRP A 115 -11.41 -13.30 1.41
C TRP A 115 -12.80 -12.77 1.74
N LYS A 116 -13.66 -12.58 0.75
CA LYS A 116 -15.04 -12.10 0.98
C LYS A 116 -15.82 -13.08 1.88
N ASN A 117 -15.69 -14.37 1.61
CA ASN A 117 -16.33 -15.43 2.39
C ASN A 117 -15.75 -15.49 3.81
N LEU A 118 -14.43 -15.54 3.94
CA LEU A 118 -13.75 -15.52 5.23
C LEU A 118 -14.09 -14.27 6.04
N ARG A 119 -14.09 -13.09 5.41
CA ARG A 119 -14.48 -11.83 6.04
C ARG A 119 -15.87 -11.91 6.65
N LYS A 120 -16.84 -12.43 5.90
CA LYS A 120 -18.21 -12.63 6.38
C LYS A 120 -18.24 -13.60 7.55
N GLU A 121 -17.59 -14.74 7.43
CA GLU A 121 -17.53 -15.76 8.49
C GLU A 121 -16.92 -15.20 9.79
N LEU A 122 -15.79 -14.48 9.71
CA LEU A 122 -15.13 -13.86 10.86
C LEU A 122 -16.01 -12.84 11.58
N MET A 123 -16.84 -12.11 10.84
CA MET A 123 -17.72 -11.07 11.41
C MET A 123 -19.01 -11.66 11.99
N GLU A 124 -19.58 -12.69 11.37
CA GLU A 124 -20.95 -13.12 11.61
C GLU A 124 -21.08 -14.54 12.19
N GLU A 125 -20.08 -15.44 12.00
CA GLU A 125 -20.17 -16.85 12.34
C GLU A 125 -19.07 -17.34 13.29
N ASN A 126 -17.80 -17.43 12.80
CA ASN A 126 -16.67 -17.98 13.52
C ASN A 126 -15.41 -17.12 13.40
N ARG A 127 -14.86 -16.66 14.53
CA ARG A 127 -13.64 -15.83 14.55
C ARG A 127 -12.36 -16.63 14.72
N PHE A 128 -12.38 -17.63 15.57
CA PHE A 128 -11.18 -18.34 15.99
C PHE A 128 -10.92 -19.61 15.18
N PHE A 129 -11.98 -20.20 14.61
CA PHE A 129 -11.90 -21.43 13.82
C PHE A 129 -12.75 -21.31 12.57
N PRO A 130 -12.41 -20.37 11.66
CA PRO A 130 -13.16 -20.23 10.41
C PRO A 130 -12.99 -21.49 9.55
N LYS A 131 -14.00 -21.84 8.81
CA LYS A 131 -13.99 -22.92 7.80
C LYS A 131 -13.25 -22.46 6.56
N GLU A 132 -13.54 -21.22 6.15
CA GLU A 132 -12.85 -20.58 5.04
C GLU A 132 -11.45 -20.17 5.49
N THR A 133 -10.44 -20.55 4.72
CA THR A 133 -9.06 -20.22 5.01
C THR A 133 -8.38 -19.64 3.77
N ILE A 134 -7.46 -18.73 4.01
CA ILE A 134 -6.53 -18.26 2.99
C ILE A 134 -5.19 -18.89 3.29
N SER A 135 -4.47 -19.34 2.26
CA SER A 135 -3.15 -19.92 2.41
C SER A 135 -2.21 -18.94 3.10
N PHE A 136 -1.76 -19.29 4.30
CA PHE A 136 -0.80 -18.49 5.06
C PHE A 136 0.51 -18.30 4.29
N ASP A 137 1.00 -19.34 3.62
CA ASP A 137 2.24 -19.27 2.84
C ASP A 137 2.09 -18.32 1.66
N ARG A 138 0.93 -18.36 0.98
CA ARG A 138 0.66 -17.44 -0.13
C ARG A 138 0.54 -15.99 0.34
N ILE A 139 -0.16 -15.73 1.45
CA ILE A 139 -0.23 -14.37 2.04
C ILE A 139 1.16 -13.90 2.44
N THR A 140 1.95 -14.74 3.11
CA THR A 140 3.31 -14.39 3.54
C THR A 140 4.19 -14.05 2.34
N TYR A 141 4.12 -14.84 1.26
CA TYR A 141 4.80 -14.55 0.00
C TYR A 141 4.37 -13.19 -0.57
N LEU A 142 3.06 -12.95 -0.72
CA LEU A 142 2.54 -11.71 -1.29
C LEU A 142 2.92 -10.48 -0.44
N VAL A 143 2.78 -10.57 0.88
CA VAL A 143 3.15 -9.47 1.79
C VAL A 143 4.67 -9.26 1.80
N SER A 144 5.48 -10.29 1.56
CA SER A 144 6.93 -10.14 1.44
C SER A 144 7.35 -9.27 0.23
N GLN A 145 6.51 -9.17 -0.81
CA GLN A 145 6.72 -8.26 -1.93
C GLN A 145 6.40 -6.80 -1.56
N LEU A 146 5.64 -6.59 -0.48
CA LEU A 146 5.22 -5.28 0.02
C LEU A 146 6.09 -4.76 1.16
N ILE A 147 7.31 -5.29 1.33
CA ILE A 147 8.24 -4.75 2.35
C ILE A 147 8.55 -3.29 2.02
N TYR A 148 8.34 -2.43 3.01
CA TYR A 148 8.71 -1.02 2.89
C TYR A 148 10.23 -0.88 2.72
N LYS A 149 10.67 -0.29 1.62
CA LYS A 149 12.09 -0.13 1.25
C LYS A 149 12.57 1.32 1.26
N GLY A 150 11.66 2.27 1.47
CA GLY A 150 12.00 3.70 1.50
C GLY A 150 12.64 4.12 2.83
N PRO A 151 13.20 5.34 2.90
CA PRO A 151 13.58 5.92 4.17
C PRO A 151 12.33 6.14 5.03
N LEU A 152 12.35 5.63 6.25
CA LEU A 152 11.28 5.92 7.20
C LEU A 152 11.28 7.42 7.55
N PRO A 153 10.10 8.03 7.79
CA PRO A 153 10.03 9.32 8.44
C PRO A 153 10.91 9.32 9.70
N LYS A 154 11.73 10.35 9.85
CA LYS A 154 12.60 10.48 11.03
C LYS A 154 11.81 10.57 12.33
N GLU A 155 10.60 11.12 12.22
CA GLU A 155 9.72 11.42 13.33
C GLU A 155 8.33 10.88 13.02
N TRP A 156 7.70 10.29 14.03
CA TRP A 156 6.33 9.81 14.01
C TRP A 156 5.56 10.42 15.15
N TYR A 157 4.26 10.63 14.98
CA TYR A 157 3.44 11.39 15.91
C TYR A 157 2.23 10.60 16.38
N ARG A 158 1.94 10.71 17.68
CA ARG A 158 0.73 10.17 18.29
C ARG A 158 0.03 11.24 19.10
N ALA A 159 -1.26 11.45 18.83
CA ALA A 159 -2.09 12.38 19.57
C ALA A 159 -3.01 11.67 20.59
N ARG A 160 -3.35 12.36 21.68
CA ARG A 160 -4.38 12.00 22.62
C ARG A 160 -5.16 13.24 23.07
N ILE A 161 -6.50 13.14 23.11
CA ILE A 161 -7.35 14.18 23.71
C ILE A 161 -7.07 14.19 25.20
N GLN A 162 -6.86 15.39 25.77
CA GLN A 162 -6.61 15.59 27.20
C GLN A 162 -7.94 15.56 27.97
N GLU A 163 -7.91 15.03 29.19
CA GLU A 163 -9.03 15.06 30.12
C GLU A 163 -9.11 16.41 30.87
N SER A 164 -8.00 17.17 30.87
CA SER A 164 -7.87 18.50 31.46
C SER A 164 -6.96 19.38 30.61
N GLU A 165 -6.69 20.62 31.01
CA GLU A 165 -5.73 21.50 30.32
C GLU A 165 -4.27 21.05 30.49
N GLU A 166 -3.98 20.13 31.43
CA GLU A 166 -2.63 19.61 31.63
C GLU A 166 -2.29 18.55 30.59
N PRO A 167 -1.13 18.67 29.91
CA PRO A 167 -0.70 17.70 28.92
C PRO A 167 -0.30 16.36 29.57
N TYR A 168 -0.55 15.27 28.84
CA TYR A 168 -0.04 13.97 29.27
C TYR A 168 1.48 13.93 29.20
N PRO A 169 2.16 13.44 30.24
CA PRO A 169 3.60 13.20 30.20
C PRO A 169 3.94 12.07 29.20
N LEU A 170 5.17 12.02 28.73
CA LEU A 170 5.62 11.14 27.64
C LEU A 170 5.36 9.65 27.93
N ASP A 171 5.54 9.22 29.16
CA ASP A 171 5.29 7.85 29.61
C ASP A 171 3.82 7.40 29.47
N LYS A 172 2.88 8.36 29.42
CA LYS A 172 1.44 8.13 29.17
C LYS A 172 1.04 8.24 27.71
N MET A 173 1.97 8.59 26.83
CA MET A 173 1.71 8.75 25.39
C MET A 173 1.98 7.47 24.58
N GLY A 174 2.51 6.42 25.20
CA GLY A 174 2.69 5.10 24.59
C GLY A 174 1.38 4.34 24.35
N PRO A 175 1.43 3.06 23.96
CA PRO A 175 0.27 2.22 23.82
C PRO A 175 -0.44 2.07 25.19
N PRO A 176 -1.77 1.79 25.20
CA PRO A 176 -2.47 1.57 26.45
C PRO A 176 -1.94 0.30 27.15
N PRO A 177 -2.04 0.20 28.49
CA PRO A 177 -1.84 -1.06 29.19
C PRO A 177 -2.76 -2.17 28.66
N LYS A 178 -2.35 -3.44 28.78
CA LYS A 178 -3.08 -4.59 28.21
C LYS A 178 -4.54 -4.66 28.67
N ASP A 179 -4.78 -4.39 29.94
CA ASP A 179 -6.11 -4.37 30.57
C ASP A 179 -7.01 -3.22 30.08
N LYS A 180 -6.43 -2.18 29.47
CA LYS A 180 -7.10 -1.01 28.91
C LYS A 180 -7.06 -0.95 27.39
N ALA A 181 -6.41 -1.92 26.74
CA ALA A 181 -6.31 -1.97 25.29
C ALA A 181 -7.67 -2.35 24.68
N THR A 182 -8.35 -1.39 24.08
CA THR A 182 -9.58 -1.60 23.32
C THR A 182 -9.26 -2.09 21.90
N HIS A 183 -10.30 -2.54 21.18
CA HIS A 183 -10.15 -2.88 19.75
C HIS A 183 -9.75 -1.65 18.93
N GLY A 184 -8.79 -1.85 18.07
CA GLY A 184 -8.39 -0.90 17.03
C GLY A 184 -8.45 -1.52 15.64
N ARG A 185 -8.10 -0.76 14.61
CA ARG A 185 -8.08 -1.25 13.21
C ARG A 185 -7.17 -2.47 13.04
N ALA A 186 -6.03 -2.49 13.70
CA ALA A 186 -5.02 -3.54 13.55
C ALA A 186 -4.93 -4.48 14.77
N ASN A 187 -5.40 -4.07 15.94
CA ASN A 187 -5.25 -4.84 17.17
C ASN A 187 -6.58 -5.30 17.77
N PRO A 188 -6.70 -6.55 18.21
CA PRO A 188 -7.81 -7.01 19.03
C PRO A 188 -7.72 -6.47 20.46
N VAL A 189 -8.82 -6.61 21.22
CA VAL A 189 -8.87 -6.24 22.64
C VAL A 189 -7.79 -6.98 23.42
N GLY A 190 -7.12 -6.29 24.35
CA GLY A 190 -6.10 -6.85 25.22
C GLY A 190 -4.71 -6.97 24.61
N ILE A 191 -4.55 -6.70 23.32
CA ILE A 191 -3.26 -6.72 22.61
C ILE A 191 -2.93 -5.30 22.13
N PRO A 192 -2.15 -4.52 22.90
CA PRO A 192 -1.86 -3.13 22.53
C PRO A 192 -0.85 -3.03 21.41
N TYR A 193 -1.19 -2.28 20.35
CA TYR A 193 -0.27 -1.82 19.31
C TYR A 193 -0.01 -0.32 19.48
N LEU A 194 1.11 0.16 18.94
CA LEU A 194 1.37 1.59 18.87
C LEU A 194 0.95 2.13 17.49
N TYR A 195 0.00 3.06 17.51
CA TYR A 195 -0.45 3.78 16.31
C TYR A 195 0.21 5.15 16.27
N VAL A 196 0.87 5.46 15.17
CA VAL A 196 1.53 6.73 14.91
C VAL A 196 1.29 7.19 13.48
N ALA A 197 1.34 8.49 13.25
CA ALA A 197 1.18 9.12 11.94
C ALA A 197 2.48 9.83 11.52
N SER A 198 2.68 10.03 10.22
CA SER A 198 3.87 10.67 9.67
C SER A 198 3.95 12.17 9.93
N ASN A 199 2.85 12.82 10.33
CA ASN A 199 2.85 14.22 10.75
C ASN A 199 1.88 14.50 11.90
N ILE A 200 2.03 15.68 12.49
CA ILE A 200 1.23 16.12 13.65
C ILE A 200 -0.25 16.26 13.28
N LEU A 201 -0.55 16.89 12.14
CA LEU A 201 -1.95 17.16 11.76
C LEU A 201 -2.72 15.84 11.56
N THR A 202 -2.15 14.88 10.86
CA THR A 202 -2.74 13.55 10.69
C THR A 202 -2.95 12.87 12.02
N SER A 203 -1.97 12.91 12.94
CA SER A 203 -2.12 12.30 14.27
C SER A 203 -3.26 12.91 15.08
N VAL A 204 -3.47 14.23 14.98
CA VAL A 204 -4.59 14.94 15.63
C VAL A 204 -5.92 14.61 14.96
N THR A 205 -5.96 14.57 13.63
CA THR A 205 -7.21 14.30 12.89
C THR A 205 -7.70 12.86 13.13
N GLU A 206 -6.79 11.88 13.28
CA GLU A 206 -7.15 10.47 13.57
C GLU A 206 -7.90 10.29 14.90
N ILE A 207 -7.66 11.13 15.89
CA ILE A 207 -8.38 11.07 17.17
C ILE A 207 -9.74 11.80 17.15
N ARG A 208 -10.10 12.44 16.01
CA ARG A 208 -11.37 13.14 15.76
C ARG A 208 -11.75 14.10 16.88
N PRO A 209 -10.92 15.08 17.20
CA PRO A 209 -11.17 16.02 18.28
C PRO A 209 -12.28 17.01 17.91
N HIS A 210 -12.85 17.67 18.91
CA HIS A 210 -13.73 18.83 18.71
C HIS A 210 -12.96 20.15 18.78
N THR A 211 -13.50 21.17 18.14
CA THR A 211 -12.98 22.54 18.26
C THR A 211 -12.95 22.96 19.75
N GLY A 212 -11.81 23.48 20.19
CA GLY A 212 -11.58 23.92 21.57
C GLY A 212 -10.94 22.86 22.48
N GLU A 213 -10.91 21.59 22.08
CA GLU A 213 -10.25 20.55 22.89
C GLU A 213 -8.73 20.73 22.94
N PHE A 214 -8.16 20.34 24.07
CA PHE A 214 -6.72 20.23 24.27
C PHE A 214 -6.25 18.83 23.88
N VAL A 215 -5.10 18.77 23.23
CA VAL A 215 -4.51 17.53 22.69
C VAL A 215 -3.03 17.50 23.05
N THR A 216 -2.57 16.39 23.58
CA THR A 216 -1.13 16.12 23.69
C THR A 216 -0.68 15.34 22.46
N VAL A 217 0.36 15.81 21.78
CA VAL A 217 1.03 15.10 20.69
C VAL A 217 2.42 14.68 21.16
N ALA A 218 2.72 13.40 21.08
CA ALA A 218 4.04 12.87 21.35
C ALA A 218 4.76 12.52 20.04
N GLU A 219 6.04 12.79 20.01
CA GLU A 219 6.97 12.43 18.96
C GLU A 219 7.67 11.12 19.32
N PHE A 220 7.71 10.21 18.34
CA PHE A 220 8.37 8.91 18.46
C PHE A 220 9.41 8.73 17.36
N LYS A 221 10.50 8.05 17.71
CA LYS A 221 11.45 7.48 16.77
C LYS A 221 11.27 5.97 16.71
N ILE A 222 11.23 5.44 15.49
CA ILE A 222 11.22 4.01 15.27
C ILE A 222 12.65 3.52 15.18
N VAL A 223 12.98 2.38 15.77
CA VAL A 223 14.31 1.77 15.64
C VAL A 223 14.59 1.39 14.18
N ASP A 224 15.85 1.40 13.78
CA ASP A 224 16.26 1.26 12.37
C ASP A 224 15.94 -0.13 11.77
N ASP A 225 15.94 -1.18 12.59
CA ASP A 225 15.69 -2.55 12.13
C ASP A 225 14.23 -2.95 12.35
N VAL A 226 13.34 -2.43 11.49
CA VAL A 226 11.92 -2.80 11.48
C VAL A 226 11.51 -3.32 10.10
N LYS A 227 10.83 -4.45 10.09
CA LYS A 227 10.23 -5.03 8.90
C LYS A 227 8.76 -4.64 8.80
N LEU A 228 8.44 -3.68 7.94
CA LEU A 228 7.09 -3.13 7.79
C LEU A 228 6.46 -3.57 6.46
N ALA A 229 5.19 -3.96 6.50
CA ALA A 229 4.40 -4.21 5.29
C ALA A 229 3.75 -2.92 4.80
N ASP A 230 3.98 -2.55 3.54
CA ASP A 230 3.42 -1.36 2.93
C ASP A 230 2.13 -1.69 2.17
N LEU A 231 0.99 -1.39 2.77
CA LEU A 231 -0.33 -1.63 2.20
C LEU A 231 -0.95 -0.38 1.54
N ARG A 232 -0.17 0.69 1.32
CA ARG A 232 -0.67 1.94 0.74
C ARG A 232 -1.04 1.82 -0.73
N SER A 233 -0.24 1.10 -1.50
CA SER A 233 -0.40 0.99 -2.96
C SER A 233 0.21 -0.32 -3.47
N PRO A 234 -0.40 -1.48 -3.19
CA PRO A 234 0.17 -2.78 -3.59
C PRO A 234 0.48 -2.87 -5.09
N ARG A 235 -0.35 -2.26 -5.96
CA ARG A 235 -0.14 -2.28 -7.41
C ARG A 235 1.19 -1.68 -7.86
N SER A 236 1.64 -0.60 -7.21
CA SER A 236 2.90 0.08 -7.57
C SER A 236 4.13 -0.50 -6.85
N LEU A 237 3.95 -1.42 -5.91
CA LEU A 237 5.03 -2.05 -5.16
C LEU A 237 5.38 -3.44 -5.68
N ILE A 238 4.39 -4.11 -6.29
CA ILE A 238 4.56 -5.46 -6.84
C ILE A 238 4.99 -5.33 -8.30
N THR A 239 6.06 -6.02 -8.65
CA THR A 239 6.57 -6.08 -10.01
C THR A 239 6.24 -7.43 -10.67
N PRO A 240 5.70 -7.45 -11.90
CA PRO A 240 5.49 -8.70 -12.65
C PRO A 240 6.79 -9.32 -13.16
N PHE A 241 7.87 -8.56 -13.21
CA PHE A 241 9.14 -8.93 -13.85
C PHE A 241 10.02 -9.84 -13.01
N ILE A 242 9.61 -10.18 -11.77
CA ILE A 242 10.26 -11.23 -10.97
C ILE A 242 9.73 -12.61 -11.29
N CYS A 243 8.60 -12.71 -11.99
CA CYS A 243 7.99 -13.99 -12.39
C CYS A 243 8.74 -14.58 -13.58
N THR A 244 8.77 -15.91 -13.62
CA THR A 244 9.53 -16.66 -14.63
C THR A 244 8.68 -17.11 -15.82
N ASP A 245 7.36 -17.09 -15.67
CA ASP A 245 6.42 -17.49 -16.73
C ASP A 245 5.10 -16.70 -16.66
N ALA A 246 4.31 -16.79 -17.71
CA ALA A 246 3.03 -16.08 -17.84
C ALA A 246 1.95 -16.59 -16.86
N GLU A 247 2.02 -17.84 -16.39
CA GLU A 247 1.05 -18.38 -15.43
C GLU A 247 1.28 -17.78 -14.04
N GLU A 248 2.53 -17.63 -13.65
CA GLU A 248 2.90 -16.97 -12.41
C GLU A 248 2.50 -15.49 -12.43
N ILE A 249 2.72 -14.77 -13.54
CA ILE A 249 2.27 -13.38 -13.71
C ILE A 249 0.75 -13.28 -13.64
N ALA A 250 0.02 -14.20 -14.28
CA ALA A 250 -1.44 -14.21 -14.26
C ALA A 250 -1.99 -14.43 -12.84
N ALA A 251 -1.41 -15.37 -12.08
CA ALA A 251 -1.76 -15.60 -10.69
C ALA A 251 -1.46 -14.39 -9.81
N LEU A 252 -0.28 -13.76 -10.00
CA LEU A 252 0.12 -12.56 -9.27
C LEU A 252 -0.83 -11.39 -9.55
N ARG A 253 -1.23 -11.18 -10.81
CA ARG A 253 -2.21 -10.16 -11.19
C ARG A 253 -3.54 -10.34 -10.45
N GLY A 254 -4.03 -11.57 -10.37
CA GLY A 254 -5.25 -11.88 -9.63
C GLY A 254 -5.12 -11.55 -8.13
N ASP A 255 -3.97 -11.83 -7.54
CA ASP A 255 -3.72 -11.57 -6.13
C ASP A 255 -3.52 -10.10 -5.78
N ILE A 256 -3.16 -9.23 -6.73
CA ILE A 256 -3.06 -7.79 -6.49
C ILE A 256 -4.40 -7.19 -6.06
N GLU A 257 -5.52 -7.60 -6.68
CA GLU A 257 -6.85 -7.16 -6.27
C GLU A 257 -7.15 -7.53 -4.81
N PHE A 258 -6.76 -8.73 -4.42
CA PHE A 258 -6.87 -9.18 -3.04
C PHE A 258 -6.02 -8.30 -2.09
N LEU A 259 -4.77 -8.01 -2.43
CA LEU A 259 -3.88 -7.16 -1.62
C LEU A 259 -4.38 -5.71 -1.51
N VAL A 260 -4.92 -5.16 -2.60
CA VAL A 260 -5.58 -3.84 -2.59
C VAL A 260 -6.73 -3.85 -1.59
N ARG A 261 -7.57 -4.90 -1.62
CA ARG A 261 -8.69 -5.04 -0.70
C ARG A 261 -8.25 -5.17 0.76
N LEU A 262 -7.12 -5.85 1.03
CA LEU A 262 -6.53 -5.90 2.37
C LEU A 262 -6.07 -4.52 2.86
N GLY A 263 -5.46 -3.71 2.00
CA GLY A 263 -5.10 -2.33 2.32
C GLY A 263 -6.33 -1.46 2.63
N GLU A 264 -7.42 -1.66 1.88
CA GLU A 264 -8.68 -0.96 2.10
C GLU A 264 -9.32 -1.31 3.45
N GLU A 265 -9.20 -2.54 3.95
CA GLU A 265 -9.73 -2.90 5.28
C GLU A 265 -9.11 -2.05 6.41
N LEU A 266 -7.86 -1.61 6.26
CA LEU A 266 -7.21 -0.73 7.23
C LEU A 266 -7.58 0.75 7.07
N THR A 267 -8.00 1.17 5.88
CA THR A 267 -8.23 2.59 5.56
C THR A 267 -9.70 2.98 5.52
N ARG A 268 -10.62 2.04 5.27
CA ARG A 268 -12.05 2.34 5.12
C ARG A 268 -12.61 3.05 6.35
N PRO A 269 -13.48 4.06 6.15
CA PRO A 269 -14.19 4.69 7.26
C PRO A 269 -15.07 3.67 7.98
N VAL A 270 -15.00 3.65 9.31
CA VAL A 270 -15.81 2.79 10.18
C VAL A 270 -16.54 3.67 11.19
N LEU A 271 -17.83 3.41 11.38
CA LEU A 271 -18.63 4.11 12.38
C LEU A 271 -18.27 3.60 13.79
N PRO A 272 -18.20 4.47 14.82
CA PRO A 272 -17.85 4.05 16.17
C PRO A 272 -18.74 2.92 16.71
N ARG A 273 -20.03 2.92 16.36
CA ARG A 273 -21.01 1.90 16.83
C ARG A 273 -20.78 0.51 16.24
N SER A 274 -20.16 0.39 15.08
CA SER A 274 -19.89 -0.89 14.40
C SER A 274 -18.43 -1.32 14.48
N ALA A 275 -17.55 -0.49 15.03
CA ALA A 275 -16.10 -0.70 15.03
C ALA A 275 -15.68 -2.06 15.63
N ALA A 276 -16.35 -2.53 16.67
CA ALA A 276 -16.07 -3.82 17.32
C ALA A 276 -16.21 -5.03 16.38
N VAL A 277 -17.06 -4.93 15.35
CA VAL A 277 -17.27 -5.97 14.34
C VAL A 277 -16.49 -5.65 13.07
N ASP A 278 -16.55 -4.41 12.62
CA ASP A 278 -15.95 -3.97 11.36
C ASP A 278 -14.42 -4.03 11.34
N TYR A 279 -13.75 -4.01 12.50
CA TYR A 279 -12.29 -4.15 12.58
C TYR A 279 -11.80 -5.61 12.61
N ILE A 280 -12.67 -6.60 12.76
CA ILE A 280 -12.27 -8.01 12.87
C ILE A 280 -11.47 -8.47 11.64
N PRO A 281 -11.88 -8.20 10.39
CA PRO A 281 -11.11 -8.61 9.22
C PRO A 281 -9.71 -8.01 9.16
N SER A 282 -9.58 -6.72 9.46
CA SER A 282 -8.27 -6.05 9.46
C SER A 282 -7.38 -6.50 10.63
N GLN A 283 -7.95 -6.81 11.78
CA GLN A 283 -7.23 -7.42 12.91
C GLN A 283 -6.69 -8.81 12.54
N TYR A 284 -7.52 -9.66 11.94
CA TYR A 284 -7.12 -10.99 11.47
C TYR A 284 -5.96 -10.89 10.47
N LEU A 285 -6.06 -9.97 9.51
CA LEU A 285 -4.99 -9.70 8.56
C LEU A 285 -3.69 -9.27 9.25
N CYS A 286 -3.76 -8.34 10.21
CA CYS A 286 -2.58 -7.87 10.92
C CYS A 286 -1.93 -8.97 11.76
N GLU A 287 -2.71 -9.89 12.33
CA GLU A 287 -2.17 -11.08 13.02
C GLU A 287 -1.48 -12.05 12.06
N LEU A 288 -2.01 -12.25 10.83
CA LEU A 288 -1.33 -13.04 9.80
C LEU A 288 0.00 -12.39 9.38
N ILE A 289 0.00 -11.07 9.15
CA ILE A 289 1.21 -10.31 8.80
C ILE A 289 2.25 -10.41 9.93
N LYS A 290 1.82 -10.23 11.18
CA LYS A 290 2.68 -10.37 12.36
C LYS A 290 3.26 -11.79 12.47
N LYS A 291 2.44 -12.83 12.24
CA LYS A 291 2.89 -14.23 12.20
C LYS A 291 3.91 -14.46 11.07
N GLY A 292 3.81 -13.73 9.95
CA GLY A 292 4.78 -13.72 8.85
C GLY A 292 6.10 -13.00 9.17
N GLY A 293 6.30 -12.57 10.42
CA GLY A 293 7.55 -11.97 10.90
C GLY A 293 7.69 -10.49 10.59
N PHE A 294 6.58 -9.77 10.39
CA PHE A 294 6.58 -8.32 10.27
C PHE A 294 6.40 -7.65 11.63
N ASP A 295 6.94 -6.44 11.76
CA ASP A 295 6.86 -5.62 12.97
C ASP A 295 5.70 -4.65 12.97
N GLY A 296 5.11 -4.38 11.82
CA GLY A 296 3.99 -3.47 11.67
C GLY A 296 3.50 -3.34 10.22
N VAL A 297 2.48 -2.52 10.04
CA VAL A 297 1.88 -2.20 8.74
C VAL A 297 1.82 -0.70 8.53
N ILE A 298 2.22 -0.25 7.34
CA ILE A 298 2.03 1.11 6.85
C ILE A 298 0.78 1.14 5.97
N TYR A 299 -0.09 2.10 6.20
CA TYR A 299 -1.33 2.27 5.44
C TYR A 299 -1.68 3.76 5.31
N ARG A 300 -2.58 4.10 4.38
CA ARG A 300 -3.03 5.48 4.19
C ARG A 300 -3.92 5.92 5.35
N SER A 301 -3.83 7.19 5.73
CA SER A 301 -4.82 7.76 6.64
C SER A 301 -6.21 7.75 5.99
N SER A 302 -7.25 7.49 6.79
CA SER A 302 -8.65 7.62 6.34
C SER A 302 -9.18 9.06 6.42
N VAL A 303 -8.38 9.97 6.96
CA VAL A 303 -8.78 11.35 7.28
C VAL A 303 -7.79 12.40 6.76
N GLY A 304 -6.78 11.98 5.96
CA GLY A 304 -5.76 12.87 5.38
C GLY A 304 -4.92 12.15 4.33
N ASP A 305 -4.06 12.89 3.65
CA ASP A 305 -3.24 12.40 2.53
C ASP A 305 -1.96 11.66 2.97
N GLU A 306 -1.69 11.64 4.28
CA GLU A 306 -0.48 11.12 4.89
C GLU A 306 -0.62 9.64 5.30
N ILE A 307 0.46 9.12 5.88
CA ILE A 307 0.56 7.71 6.23
C ILE A 307 0.47 7.47 7.72
N ASN A 308 -0.14 6.32 8.05
CA ASN A 308 -0.20 5.77 9.40
C ASN A 308 0.66 4.51 9.49
N LEU A 309 1.19 4.26 10.66
CA LEU A 309 1.88 3.04 11.05
C LEU A 309 1.19 2.42 12.27
N ALA A 310 0.80 1.15 12.15
CA ALA A 310 0.45 0.33 13.30
C ALA A 310 1.62 -0.61 13.61
N LEU A 311 2.34 -0.32 14.68
CA LEU A 311 3.49 -1.08 15.14
C LEU A 311 3.05 -2.18 16.10
N PHE A 312 3.30 -3.43 15.76
CA PHE A 312 2.87 -4.61 16.52
C PHE A 312 3.67 -4.82 17.81
N TYR A 313 4.91 -4.35 17.81
CA TYR A 313 5.82 -4.41 18.94
C TYR A 313 6.19 -2.98 19.38
N PRO A 314 5.45 -2.41 20.34
CA PRO A 314 5.65 -1.02 20.79
C PRO A 314 7.06 -0.72 21.29
N THR A 315 7.80 -1.73 21.75
CA THR A 315 9.20 -1.62 22.19
C THR A 315 10.18 -1.24 21.07
N LYS A 316 9.74 -1.32 19.82
CA LYS A 316 10.51 -0.84 18.66
C LYS A 316 10.33 0.65 18.37
N ALA A 317 9.68 1.38 19.27
CA ALA A 317 9.54 2.83 19.21
C ALA A 317 9.95 3.47 20.53
N GLU A 318 10.64 4.59 20.44
CA GLU A 318 11.05 5.39 21.58
C GLU A 318 10.36 6.76 21.54
N GLY A 319 9.71 7.15 22.63
CA GLY A 319 9.14 8.48 22.79
C GLY A 319 10.25 9.51 23.03
N VAL A 320 10.24 10.61 22.28
CA VAL A 320 11.29 11.64 22.31
C VAL A 320 10.86 12.83 23.14
N ARG A 321 9.69 13.37 22.83
CA ARG A 321 9.11 14.55 23.50
C ARG A 321 7.61 14.58 23.30
N PHE A 322 6.94 15.46 24.05
CA PHE A 322 5.53 15.75 23.86
C PHE A 322 5.28 17.25 23.76
N MET A 323 4.18 17.61 23.15
CA MET A 323 3.78 19.00 22.92
C MET A 323 2.26 19.14 23.11
N PRO A 324 1.78 20.13 23.88
CA PRO A 324 0.37 20.42 23.98
C PRO A 324 -0.10 21.25 22.78
N TYR A 325 -1.31 20.96 22.32
CA TYR A 325 -2.02 21.71 21.29
C TYR A 325 -3.44 22.01 21.72
N LYS A 326 -4.00 23.09 21.19
CA LYS A 326 -5.44 23.39 21.25
C LYS A 326 -6.01 23.37 19.85
N VAL A 327 -7.06 22.58 19.65
CA VAL A 327 -7.77 22.48 18.37
C VAL A 327 -8.51 23.77 18.09
N GLN A 328 -8.07 24.51 17.07
CA GLN A 328 -8.65 25.81 16.71
C GLN A 328 -9.90 25.66 15.85
N HIS A 329 -9.88 24.71 14.90
CA HIS A 329 -10.94 24.52 13.93
C HIS A 329 -10.99 23.08 13.43
N VAL A 330 -12.19 22.54 13.24
CA VAL A 330 -12.44 21.24 12.60
C VAL A 330 -13.33 21.49 11.39
N SER A 331 -12.91 21.07 10.20
CA SER A 331 -13.69 21.13 8.97
C SER A 331 -14.42 19.83 8.70
N VAL A 332 -15.63 19.92 8.15
CA VAL A 332 -16.42 18.76 7.72
C VAL A 332 -16.77 18.94 6.25
N ASP A 333 -16.47 17.94 5.44
CA ASP A 333 -16.98 17.83 4.07
C ASP A 333 -18.23 16.94 4.08
N ALA A 334 -19.34 17.44 3.55
CA ALA A 334 -20.60 16.71 3.48
C ALA A 334 -21.24 16.85 2.10
N LYS A 335 -21.70 15.73 1.55
CA LYS A 335 -22.42 15.69 0.26
C LYS A 335 -23.81 15.13 0.48
N PRO A 336 -24.83 15.60 -0.27
CA PRO A 336 -26.15 14.97 -0.28
C PRO A 336 -26.06 13.49 -0.64
N VAL A 337 -26.87 12.67 0.02
CA VAL A 337 -27.01 11.25 -0.32
C VAL A 337 -28.16 11.13 -1.31
N GLY A 338 -27.88 10.75 -2.55
CA GLY A 338 -28.92 10.50 -3.54
C GLY A 338 -28.83 11.36 -4.83
N GLU A 339 -27.69 11.97 -5.11
CA GLU A 339 -27.33 12.48 -6.45
C GLU A 339 -26.34 11.59 -7.17
#